data_d4ee978e196c459f5fbd98b076ad3411
#
_entry.id   d4ee978e196c459f5fbd98b076ad3411
#
_cell.length_a   1.000
_cell.length_b   1.000
_cell.length_c   1.000
_cell.angle_alpha   90.00
_cell.angle_beta   90.00
_cell.angle_gamma   90.00
#
_symmetry.space_group_name_H-M   'P 1'
#
loop_
_entity.id
_entity.type
_entity.pdbx_description
1 polymer ?
#
loop_
_entity_poly.entity_id
_entity_poly.type
_entity_poly.pdbx_seq_one_letter_code
_entity_poly.pdbx_strand_id
1 'polypeptide(L)'
;MLNDTQKSPGHLPAGRRVYAIGDIHGCGAQLTTLHAAIVSDLHNRPVADPVLIHLGDYVDRGPDIAGVMGKLAAGDPIAGLPTVNLLGNHERTMLDALLGDRAAATDWLYTGGRESLTSYGLDPELHTLSAWLEKVPPAHIEFLKGLTLMHREGNYVFAHAGIRPGVALDAQEKHEDRKSVV
;
A
#
# COMPACT_ATOMS: atom_id res chain seq x y z
N MET A 1 9.09 1.75 -22.31
CA MET A 1 7.69 2.19 -22.50
C MET A 1 6.84 0.96 -22.67
N LEU A 2 6.07 0.61 -21.66
CA LEU A 2 5.13 -0.52 -21.73
C LEU A 2 3.86 -0.01 -22.43
N ASN A 3 3.75 -0.25 -23.73
CA ASN A 3 2.57 0.02 -24.53
C ASN A 3 1.82 -1.28 -24.87
N ASP A 4 1.65 -2.16 -23.90
CA ASP A 4 0.73 -3.29 -24.07
C ASP A 4 -0.67 -2.84 -23.61
N THR A 5 -1.45 -2.36 -24.56
CA THR A 5 -2.88 -2.09 -24.36
C THR A 5 -3.64 -3.39 -24.53
N GLN A 6 -4.09 -3.97 -23.41
CA GLN A 6 -5.02 -5.10 -23.44
C GLN A 6 -6.44 -4.61 -23.25
N LYS A 7 -7.39 -5.20 -24.01
CA LYS A 7 -8.82 -4.91 -23.81
C LYS A 7 -9.26 -5.58 -22.51
N SER A 8 -9.66 -4.76 -21.53
CA SER A 8 -10.17 -5.24 -20.26
C SER A 8 -11.56 -5.87 -20.40
N PRO A 9 -11.86 -6.97 -19.67
CA PRO A 9 -13.19 -7.61 -19.71
C PRO A 9 -14.27 -6.80 -18.98
N GLY A 10 -13.88 -5.89 -18.06
CA GLY A 10 -14.79 -5.02 -17.33
C GLY A 10 -14.90 -3.62 -17.95
N HIS A 11 -15.72 -2.79 -17.33
CA HIS A 11 -15.84 -1.39 -17.70
C HIS A 11 -15.95 -0.50 -16.46
N LEU A 12 -15.43 0.71 -16.58
CA LEU A 12 -15.57 1.78 -15.60
C LEU A 12 -16.78 2.66 -15.97
N PRO A 13 -17.35 3.40 -15.03
CA PRO A 13 -18.30 4.44 -15.32
C PRO A 13 -17.76 5.45 -16.36
N ALA A 14 -18.65 6.07 -17.13
CA ALA A 14 -18.24 7.09 -18.09
C ALA A 14 -17.50 8.25 -17.40
N GLY A 15 -16.39 8.69 -17.98
CA GLY A 15 -15.56 9.76 -17.42
C GLY A 15 -14.63 9.32 -16.26
N ARG A 16 -14.63 8.06 -15.88
CA ARG A 16 -13.78 7.50 -14.84
C ARG A 16 -12.47 6.95 -15.42
N ARG A 17 -11.34 7.24 -14.77
CA ARG A 17 -10.03 6.62 -15.02
C ARG A 17 -9.40 6.20 -13.72
N VAL A 18 -8.90 4.98 -13.68
CA VAL A 18 -8.15 4.43 -12.53
C VAL A 18 -6.67 4.32 -12.89
N TYR A 19 -5.82 4.83 -12.02
CA TYR A 19 -4.40 4.55 -11.98
C TYR A 19 -4.15 3.60 -10.81
N ALA A 20 -3.56 2.44 -11.08
CA ALA A 20 -3.22 1.48 -10.03
C ALA A 20 -1.70 1.30 -9.97
N ILE A 21 -1.13 1.42 -8.76
CA ILE A 21 0.29 1.20 -8.49
C ILE A 21 0.39 -0.02 -7.58
N GLY A 22 1.18 -1.01 -8.01
CA GLY A 22 1.49 -2.22 -7.23
C GLY A 22 2.46 -1.96 -6.09
N ASP A 23 3.15 -3.03 -5.66
CA ASP A 23 4.09 -3.04 -4.54
C ASP A 23 5.13 -1.92 -4.64
N ILE A 24 5.27 -1.16 -3.57
CA ILE A 24 6.16 0.01 -3.50
C ILE A 24 7.44 -0.31 -2.74
N HIS A 25 7.32 -1.05 -1.64
CA HIS A 25 8.45 -1.52 -0.85
C HIS A 25 9.55 -0.46 -0.64
N GLY A 26 9.20 0.70 -0.08
CA GLY A 26 10.17 1.76 0.21
C GLY A 26 10.89 2.37 -1.02
N CYS A 27 10.40 2.14 -2.23
CA CYS A 27 10.97 2.69 -3.46
C CYS A 27 10.47 4.12 -3.73
N GLY A 28 10.76 5.07 -2.83
CA GLY A 28 10.24 6.43 -2.86
C GLY A 28 10.58 7.23 -4.13
N ALA A 29 11.77 7.03 -4.71
CA ALA A 29 12.17 7.69 -5.95
C ALA A 29 11.32 7.21 -7.15
N GLN A 30 11.11 5.89 -7.26
CA GLN A 30 10.29 5.28 -8.30
C GLN A 30 8.83 5.69 -8.16
N LEU A 31 8.30 5.71 -6.93
CA LEU A 31 6.95 6.19 -6.65
C LEU A 31 6.78 7.65 -7.09
N THR A 32 7.75 8.51 -6.79
CA THR A 32 7.73 9.91 -7.24
C THR A 32 7.71 10.02 -8.77
N THR A 33 8.49 9.19 -9.46
CA THR A 33 8.50 9.14 -10.94
C THR A 33 7.16 8.69 -11.50
N LEU A 34 6.52 7.68 -10.90
CA LEU A 34 5.20 7.22 -11.33
C LEU A 34 4.13 8.28 -11.09
N HIS A 35 4.14 8.96 -9.95
CA HIS A 35 3.22 10.07 -9.69
C HIS A 35 3.39 11.20 -10.72
N ALA A 36 4.61 11.56 -11.07
CA ALA A 36 4.87 12.56 -12.12
C ALA A 36 4.36 12.11 -13.49
N ALA A 37 4.50 10.81 -13.82
CA ALA A 37 3.96 10.25 -15.06
C ALA A 37 2.42 10.29 -15.10
N ILE A 38 1.75 10.03 -13.97
CA ILE A 38 0.29 10.14 -13.85
C ILE A 38 -0.16 11.59 -14.06
N VAL A 39 0.53 12.56 -13.45
CA VAL A 39 0.25 13.98 -13.63
C VAL A 39 0.37 14.38 -15.11
N SER A 40 1.45 13.94 -15.77
CA SER A 40 1.67 14.17 -17.20
C SER A 40 0.57 13.55 -18.08
N ASP A 41 0.15 12.33 -17.74
CA ASP A 41 -0.93 11.65 -18.45
C ASP A 41 -2.27 12.36 -18.29
N LEU A 42 -2.60 12.81 -17.09
CA LEU A 42 -3.82 13.58 -16.81
C LEU A 42 -3.84 14.91 -17.56
N HIS A 43 -2.67 15.56 -17.66
CA HIS A 43 -2.54 16.79 -18.45
C HIS A 43 -2.77 16.54 -19.95
N ASN A 44 -2.16 15.49 -20.49
CA ASN A 44 -2.22 15.17 -21.94
C ASN A 44 -3.54 14.50 -22.35
N ARG A 45 -4.17 13.78 -21.43
CA ARG A 45 -5.42 13.03 -21.65
C ARG A 45 -6.39 13.29 -20.49
N PRO A 46 -6.94 14.49 -20.40
CA PRO A 46 -7.81 14.86 -19.28
C PRO A 46 -9.05 13.95 -19.21
N VAL A 47 -9.53 13.73 -18.00
CA VAL A 47 -10.73 12.94 -17.71
C VAL A 47 -11.45 13.59 -16.52
N ALA A 48 -12.78 13.44 -16.49
CA ALA A 48 -13.61 14.15 -15.52
C ALA A 48 -13.39 13.65 -14.07
N ASP A 49 -13.18 12.34 -13.91
CA ASP A 49 -13.17 11.69 -12.59
C ASP A 49 -12.04 10.65 -12.48
N PRO A 50 -10.79 11.09 -12.30
CA PRO A 50 -9.66 10.19 -12.08
C PRO A 50 -9.56 9.74 -10.62
N VAL A 51 -9.00 8.54 -10.38
CA VAL A 51 -8.63 8.04 -9.04
C VAL A 51 -7.30 7.32 -9.10
N LEU A 52 -6.50 7.48 -8.04
CA LEU A 52 -5.27 6.72 -7.81
C LEU A 52 -5.54 5.62 -6.77
N ILE A 53 -5.09 4.40 -7.04
CA ILE A 53 -5.15 3.27 -6.12
C ILE A 53 -3.74 2.73 -5.92
N HIS A 54 -3.26 2.77 -4.68
CA HIS A 54 -2.06 2.00 -4.31
C HIS A 54 -2.51 0.65 -3.77
N LEU A 55 -1.96 -0.44 -4.33
CA LEU A 55 -2.46 -1.79 -4.08
C LEU A 55 -1.92 -2.42 -2.79
N GLY A 56 -1.07 -1.73 -2.02
CA GLY A 56 -0.46 -2.25 -0.81
C GLY A 56 1.05 -2.47 -0.95
N ASP A 57 1.65 -3.08 0.08
CA ASP A 57 3.08 -3.36 0.19
C ASP A 57 3.95 -2.10 0.01
N TYR A 58 3.71 -1.10 0.89
CA TYR A 58 4.46 0.15 0.94
C TYR A 58 5.79 -0.01 1.67
N VAL A 59 5.79 -0.86 2.70
CA VAL A 59 6.89 -1.07 3.66
C VAL A 59 7.78 -2.23 3.26
N ASP A 60 8.87 -2.39 3.98
CA ASP A 60 9.83 -3.47 3.89
C ASP A 60 10.73 -3.46 2.64
N ARG A 61 11.85 -4.17 2.71
CA ARG A 61 12.80 -4.48 1.63
C ARG A 61 13.56 -3.28 1.04
N GLY A 62 12.89 -2.19 0.76
CA GLY A 62 13.49 -1.05 0.05
C GLY A 62 14.20 -0.04 0.96
N PRO A 63 14.80 0.98 0.36
CA PRO A 63 15.70 1.89 1.09
C PRO A 63 15.01 3.05 1.81
N ASP A 64 13.77 3.41 1.45
CA ASP A 64 13.12 4.65 1.92
C ASP A 64 11.70 4.42 2.42
N ILE A 65 11.55 3.48 3.38
CA ILE A 65 10.24 3.13 3.94
C ILE A 65 9.64 4.33 4.69
N ALA A 66 10.41 4.98 5.56
CA ALA A 66 9.93 6.12 6.33
C ALA A 66 9.50 7.29 5.44
N GLY A 67 10.21 7.54 4.33
CA GLY A 67 9.85 8.56 3.35
C GLY A 67 8.58 8.24 2.57
N VAL A 68 8.42 6.98 2.13
CA VAL A 68 7.18 6.51 1.48
C VAL A 68 5.99 6.64 2.43
N MET A 69 6.13 6.14 3.65
CA MET A 69 5.09 6.23 4.68
C MET A 69 4.71 7.67 5.00
N GLY A 70 5.70 8.56 5.16
CA GLY A 70 5.47 9.98 5.40
C GLY A 70 4.70 10.65 4.26
N LYS A 71 5.04 10.31 3.01
CA LYS A 71 4.34 10.83 1.82
C LYS A 71 2.88 10.38 1.78
N LEU A 72 2.61 9.10 2.01
CA LEU A 72 1.26 8.53 1.92
C LEU A 72 0.39 8.91 3.12
N ALA A 73 0.95 8.97 4.31
CA ALA A 73 0.25 9.40 5.52
C ALA A 73 -0.13 10.89 5.53
N ALA A 74 0.52 11.71 4.71
CA ALA A 74 0.19 13.13 4.56
C ALA A 74 -1.10 13.39 3.76
N GLY A 75 -1.69 12.37 3.13
CA GLY A 75 -2.90 12.48 2.32
C GLY A 75 -2.67 12.18 0.85
N ASP A 76 -3.50 12.76 -0.03
CA ASP A 76 -3.40 12.52 -1.46
C ASP A 76 -2.06 13.02 -2.02
N PRO A 77 -1.20 12.11 -2.54
CA PRO A 77 0.17 12.48 -2.95
C PRO A 77 0.21 13.31 -4.24
N ILE A 78 -0.88 13.36 -4.97
CA ILE A 78 -1.07 14.19 -6.16
C ILE A 78 -2.26 15.12 -5.90
N ALA A 79 -2.02 16.42 -5.86
CA ALA A 79 -3.05 17.41 -5.57
C ALA A 79 -4.25 17.29 -6.52
N GLY A 80 -5.45 17.19 -5.98
CA GLY A 80 -6.70 17.07 -6.73
C GLY A 80 -6.97 15.68 -7.33
N LEU A 81 -6.15 14.67 -7.01
CA LEU A 81 -6.36 13.28 -7.42
C LEU A 81 -6.70 12.44 -6.18
N PRO A 82 -7.97 12.08 -5.97
CA PRO A 82 -8.37 11.22 -4.86
C PRO A 82 -7.58 9.93 -4.86
N THR A 83 -7.10 9.52 -3.69
CA THR A 83 -6.24 8.34 -3.54
C THR A 83 -6.86 7.34 -2.59
N VAL A 84 -6.85 6.07 -2.98
CA VAL A 84 -7.21 4.93 -2.15
C VAL A 84 -5.95 4.12 -1.86
N ASN A 85 -5.70 3.84 -0.58
CA ASN A 85 -4.58 3.02 -0.16
C ASN A 85 -5.09 1.69 0.38
N LEU A 86 -4.68 0.58 -0.26
CA LEU A 86 -5.07 -0.76 0.15
C LEU A 86 -4.07 -1.34 1.15
N LEU A 87 -4.53 -2.31 1.92
CA LEU A 87 -3.74 -3.05 2.89
C LEU A 87 -2.99 -4.18 2.19
N GLY A 88 -1.66 -4.16 2.24
CA GLY A 88 -0.81 -5.29 1.89
C GLY A 88 -0.52 -6.20 3.08
N ASN A 89 -0.01 -7.38 2.82
CA ASN A 89 0.37 -8.32 3.89
C ASN A 89 1.58 -7.80 4.70
N HIS A 90 2.47 -7.03 4.11
CA HIS A 90 3.60 -6.42 4.79
C HIS A 90 3.14 -5.35 5.80
N GLU A 91 2.22 -4.47 5.44
CA GLU A 91 1.63 -3.49 6.38
C GLU A 91 0.92 -4.18 7.54
N ARG A 92 0.19 -5.25 7.26
CA ARG A 92 -0.51 -6.01 8.30
C ARG A 92 0.48 -6.61 9.29
N THR A 93 1.52 -7.27 8.79
CA THR A 93 2.54 -7.90 9.64
C THR A 93 3.30 -6.85 10.46
N MET A 94 3.67 -5.71 9.84
CA MET A 94 4.29 -4.58 10.54
C MET A 94 3.40 -4.05 11.66
N LEU A 95 2.12 -3.81 11.39
CA LEU A 95 1.18 -3.29 12.38
C LEU A 95 1.00 -4.25 13.56
N ASP A 96 0.80 -5.54 13.30
CA ASP A 96 0.69 -6.57 14.35
C ASP A 96 1.96 -6.64 15.20
N ALA A 97 3.14 -6.60 14.57
CA ALA A 97 4.43 -6.55 15.26
C ALA A 97 4.57 -5.32 16.17
N LEU A 98 4.26 -4.13 15.64
CA LEU A 98 4.32 -2.87 16.40
C LEU A 98 3.33 -2.84 17.57
N LEU A 99 2.18 -3.51 17.45
CA LEU A 99 1.18 -3.63 18.51
C LEU A 99 1.50 -4.74 19.53
N GLY A 100 2.64 -5.41 19.39
CA GLY A 100 3.18 -6.31 20.40
C GLY A 100 2.99 -7.81 20.12
N ASP A 101 2.51 -8.20 18.94
CA ASP A 101 2.48 -9.62 18.53
C ASP A 101 3.90 -10.09 18.22
N ARG A 102 4.46 -10.91 19.14
CA ARG A 102 5.83 -11.42 19.04
C ARG A 102 6.05 -12.38 17.87
N ALA A 103 5.02 -13.14 17.50
CA ALA A 103 5.11 -14.03 16.34
C ALA A 103 5.16 -13.21 15.05
N ALA A 104 4.27 -12.23 14.92
CA ALA A 104 4.29 -11.28 13.81
C ALA A 104 5.62 -10.51 13.75
N ALA A 105 6.19 -10.09 14.90
CA ALA A 105 7.47 -9.40 14.93
C ALA A 105 8.61 -10.28 14.41
N THR A 106 8.62 -11.56 14.77
CA THR A 106 9.62 -12.51 14.26
C THR A 106 9.47 -12.69 12.75
N ASP A 107 8.26 -12.97 12.27
CA ASP A 107 7.98 -13.14 10.85
C ASP A 107 8.33 -11.88 10.05
N TRP A 108 8.00 -10.71 10.59
CA TRP A 108 8.30 -9.42 9.97
C TRP A 108 9.79 -9.19 9.76
N LEU A 109 10.62 -9.48 10.76
CA LEU A 109 12.07 -9.35 10.64
C LEU A 109 12.66 -10.25 9.53
N TYR A 110 12.05 -11.40 9.27
CA TYR A 110 12.49 -12.32 8.20
C TYR A 110 11.97 -11.94 6.81
N THR A 111 10.90 -11.16 6.72
CA THR A 111 10.25 -10.83 5.45
C THR A 111 10.59 -9.44 4.91
N GLY A 112 11.47 -8.70 5.59
CA GLY A 112 11.95 -7.38 5.14
C GLY A 112 11.72 -6.25 6.14
N GLY A 113 11.25 -6.55 7.36
CA GLY A 113 11.01 -5.57 8.41
C GLY A 113 12.29 -4.94 8.99
N ARG A 114 13.45 -5.59 8.79
CA ARG A 114 14.76 -5.05 9.20
C ARG A 114 15.04 -3.73 8.49
N GLU A 115 14.78 -3.67 7.19
CA GLU A 115 14.93 -2.48 6.36
C GLU A 115 13.96 -1.38 6.81
N SER A 116 12.73 -1.76 7.17
CA SER A 116 11.76 -0.82 7.74
C SER A 116 12.26 -0.20 9.03
N LEU A 117 12.70 -1.02 10.00
CA LEU A 117 13.25 -0.53 11.27
C LEU A 117 14.47 0.37 11.05
N THR A 118 15.39 -0.04 10.18
CA THR A 118 16.57 0.75 9.82
C THR A 118 16.18 2.11 9.23
N SER A 119 15.15 2.16 8.39
CA SER A 119 14.64 3.40 7.80
C SER A 119 14.07 4.36 8.86
N TYR A 120 13.60 3.84 9.99
CA TYR A 120 13.20 4.65 11.16
C TYR A 120 14.34 4.93 12.14
N GLY A 121 15.58 4.55 11.80
CA GLY A 121 16.76 4.75 12.64
C GLY A 121 16.83 3.78 13.83
N LEU A 122 16.24 2.59 13.69
CA LEU A 122 16.25 1.53 14.67
C LEU A 122 17.19 0.41 14.23
N ASP A 123 17.92 -0.17 15.17
CA ASP A 123 18.65 -1.42 14.99
C ASP A 123 17.78 -2.56 15.57
N PRO A 124 17.32 -3.50 14.74
CA PRO A 124 16.45 -4.58 15.20
C PRO A 124 17.11 -5.53 16.22
N GLU A 125 18.43 -5.56 16.30
CA GLU A 125 19.18 -6.39 17.27
C GLU A 125 19.31 -5.70 18.64
N LEU A 126 19.22 -4.37 18.68
CA LEU A 126 19.46 -3.58 19.90
C LEU A 126 18.19 -3.04 20.53
N HIS A 127 17.08 -2.93 19.79
CA HIS A 127 15.87 -2.27 20.25
C HIS A 127 14.73 -3.26 20.48
N THR A 128 13.95 -2.97 21.52
CA THR A 128 12.77 -3.78 21.90
C THR A 128 11.54 -3.40 21.06
N LEU A 129 10.50 -4.24 21.07
CA LEU A 129 9.21 -3.95 20.42
C LEU A 129 8.60 -2.62 20.87
N SER A 130 8.71 -2.29 22.16
CA SER A 130 8.22 -0.99 22.67
C SER A 130 8.97 0.19 22.06
N ALA A 131 10.30 0.08 21.90
CA ALA A 131 11.10 1.10 21.24
C ALA A 131 10.74 1.26 19.76
N TRP A 132 10.36 0.17 19.06
CA TRP A 132 9.90 0.23 17.69
C TRP A 132 8.62 1.08 17.57
N LEU A 133 7.62 0.79 18.43
CA LEU A 133 6.36 1.54 18.43
C LEU A 133 6.57 3.02 18.78
N GLU A 134 7.42 3.33 19.75
CA GLU A 134 7.72 4.71 20.14
C GLU A 134 8.41 5.52 19.04
N LYS A 135 9.22 4.85 18.20
CA LYS A 135 10.01 5.51 17.17
C LYS A 135 9.24 5.75 15.87
N VAL A 136 8.31 4.86 15.53
CA VAL A 136 7.46 5.04 14.35
C VAL A 136 6.47 6.17 14.58
N PRO A 137 6.42 7.21 13.71
CA PRO A 137 5.53 8.34 13.90
C PRO A 137 4.05 7.91 14.06
N PRO A 138 3.30 8.49 15.00
CA PRO A 138 1.87 8.17 15.20
C PRO A 138 1.04 8.29 13.91
N ALA A 139 1.33 9.27 13.06
CA ALA A 139 0.64 9.43 11.78
C ALA A 139 0.82 8.21 10.86
N HIS A 140 1.98 7.55 10.89
CA HIS A 140 2.22 6.33 10.12
C HIS A 140 1.43 5.15 10.68
N ILE A 141 1.31 5.04 12.01
CA ILE A 141 0.49 4.02 12.65
C ILE A 141 -1.00 4.21 12.30
N GLU A 142 -1.49 5.44 12.34
CA GLU A 142 -2.88 5.74 11.98
C GLU A 142 -3.13 5.50 10.48
N PHE A 143 -2.17 5.81 9.62
CA PHE A 143 -2.23 5.46 8.21
C PHE A 143 -2.38 3.94 8.01
N LEU A 144 -1.53 3.13 8.66
CA LEU A 144 -1.60 1.66 8.60
C LEU A 144 -2.96 1.12 9.06
N LYS A 145 -3.52 1.66 10.15
CA LYS A 145 -4.85 1.28 10.66
C LYS A 145 -5.97 1.66 9.70
N GLY A 146 -5.82 2.75 8.97
CA GLY A 146 -6.79 3.28 8.02
C GLY A 146 -6.84 2.56 6.67
N LEU A 147 -5.88 1.69 6.37
CA LEU A 147 -5.82 0.96 5.10
C LEU A 147 -7.03 0.04 4.90
N THR A 148 -7.53 0.00 3.68
CA THR A 148 -8.70 -0.80 3.32
C THR A 148 -8.30 -2.11 2.64
N LEU A 149 -9.08 -3.17 2.86
CA LEU A 149 -8.79 -4.49 2.29
C LEU A 149 -8.94 -4.51 0.77
N MET A 150 -9.95 -3.82 0.26
CA MET A 150 -10.26 -3.77 -1.15
C MET A 150 -10.96 -2.46 -1.52
N HIS A 151 -10.98 -2.17 -2.81
CA HIS A 151 -11.75 -1.08 -3.40
C HIS A 151 -12.53 -1.55 -4.63
N ARG A 152 -13.77 -1.06 -4.81
CA ARG A 152 -14.60 -1.38 -5.96
C ARG A 152 -14.76 -0.15 -6.84
N GLU A 153 -14.54 -0.36 -8.15
CA GLU A 153 -14.69 0.71 -9.12
C GLU A 153 -15.36 0.16 -10.40
N GLY A 154 -16.61 0.52 -10.62
CA GLY A 154 -17.40 -0.09 -11.70
C GLY A 154 -17.50 -1.62 -11.51
N ASN A 155 -17.09 -2.38 -12.52
CA ASN A 155 -17.06 -3.84 -12.51
C ASN A 155 -15.71 -4.41 -12.02
N TYR A 156 -14.82 -3.56 -11.52
CA TYR A 156 -13.51 -3.99 -11.01
C TYR A 156 -13.50 -4.04 -9.50
N VAL A 157 -12.73 -5.00 -8.98
CA VAL A 157 -12.33 -5.08 -7.58
C VAL A 157 -10.82 -5.02 -7.53
N PHE A 158 -10.29 -4.12 -6.71
CA PHE A 158 -8.88 -3.97 -6.44
C PHE A 158 -8.61 -4.52 -5.05
N ALA A 159 -7.69 -5.46 -4.94
CA ALA A 159 -7.24 -6.06 -3.69
C ALA A 159 -5.77 -6.41 -3.84
N HIS A 160 -5.00 -6.39 -2.74
CA HIS A 160 -3.57 -6.67 -2.79
C HIS A 160 -3.30 -8.13 -3.15
N ALA A 161 -3.81 -9.07 -2.36
CA ALA A 161 -3.47 -10.50 -2.51
C ALA A 161 -4.59 -11.34 -3.15
N GLY A 162 -5.77 -10.78 -3.38
CA GLY A 162 -6.91 -11.48 -3.93
C GLY A 162 -8.10 -11.55 -2.97
N ILE A 163 -9.08 -12.37 -3.30
CA ILE A 163 -10.31 -12.54 -2.53
C ILE A 163 -10.56 -14.03 -2.25
N ARG A 164 -11.17 -14.33 -1.12
CA ARG A 164 -11.55 -15.70 -0.77
C ARG A 164 -12.71 -16.19 -1.64
N PRO A 165 -12.52 -17.27 -2.43
CA PRO A 165 -13.59 -17.82 -3.26
C PRO A 165 -14.79 -18.27 -2.41
N GLY A 166 -16.00 -18.02 -2.91
CA GLY A 166 -17.24 -18.43 -2.22
C GLY A 166 -17.66 -17.56 -1.05
N VAL A 167 -16.90 -16.52 -0.71
CA VAL A 167 -17.25 -15.52 0.31
C VAL A 167 -17.66 -14.24 -0.39
N ALA A 168 -18.76 -13.63 0.05
CA ALA A 168 -19.22 -12.35 -0.50
C ALA A 168 -18.17 -11.26 -0.27
N LEU A 169 -18.04 -10.29 -1.20
CA LEU A 169 -17.00 -9.26 -1.14
C LEU A 169 -17.07 -8.40 0.12
N ASP A 170 -18.25 -8.15 0.63
CA ASP A 170 -18.51 -7.41 1.87
C ASP A 170 -18.25 -8.21 3.14
N ALA A 171 -18.11 -9.54 3.00
CA ALA A 171 -17.81 -10.47 4.08
C ALA A 171 -16.33 -10.94 4.09
N GLN A 172 -15.48 -10.38 3.23
CA GLN A 172 -14.04 -10.65 3.26
C GLN A 172 -13.41 -10.06 4.53
N GLU A 173 -12.56 -10.84 5.20
CA GLU A 173 -11.95 -10.45 6.48
C GLU A 173 -10.47 -10.06 6.32
N LYS A 174 -10.04 -9.03 7.06
CA LYS A 174 -8.63 -8.56 7.08
C LYS A 174 -7.63 -9.61 7.60
N HIS A 175 -8.08 -10.67 8.27
CA HIS A 175 -7.22 -11.68 8.87
C HIS A 175 -6.68 -12.74 7.89
N GLU A 176 -7.25 -12.86 6.70
CA GLU A 176 -6.89 -13.92 5.75
C GLU A 176 -5.77 -13.54 4.78
N ASP A 177 -5.38 -12.28 4.71
CA ASP A 177 -4.27 -11.79 3.86
C ASP A 177 -2.86 -12.19 4.33
N ARG A 178 -2.74 -12.96 5.43
CA ARG A 178 -1.43 -13.45 5.90
C ARG A 178 -0.79 -14.49 4.98
N LYS A 179 -1.52 -15.02 4.01
CA LYS A 179 -0.98 -15.99 3.03
C LYS A 179 -1.44 -15.59 1.65
N SER A 180 -0.49 -15.18 0.83
CA SER A 180 -0.70 -15.14 -0.61
C SER A 180 -1.31 -16.47 -1.03
N VAL A 181 -2.56 -16.45 -1.49
CA VAL A 181 -3.14 -17.62 -2.15
C VAL A 181 -2.51 -17.61 -3.55
N VAL A 182 -1.51 -18.46 -3.74
CA VAL A 182 -0.95 -18.81 -5.04
C VAL A 182 -1.97 -19.62 -5.81
#